data_0a8c4fb6e4a39c5b1b40e55899223be1
#
_entry.id   0a8c4fb6e4a39c5b1b40e55899223be1
#
_cell.length_a   1.000
_cell.length_b   1.000
_cell.length_c   1.000
_cell.angle_alpha   90.00
_cell.angle_beta   90.00
_cell.angle_gamma   90.00
#
_symmetry.space_group_name_H-M   'P 1'
#
loop_
_entity.id
_entity.type
_entity.pdbx_description
1 polymer ?
#
loop_
_entity_poly.entity_id
_entity_poly.type
_entity_poly.pdbx_seq_one_letter_code
_entity_poly.pdbx_strand_id
1 'polypeptide(L)'
;MDINEKLTEDETVELLMDFLKSDGYNILDYCKGHTRGIDITAEKNNRKLLIEVKGAKANHNSKIKKRLYFDSGQIKDHFGKAIVKSLEMKTDNPDCDVAIAHPNDESIKKHLDKSIRHLKKFKIIHFWVSKNGNVEII
;
A
#
# COMPACT_ATOMS: atom_id res chain seq x y z
N MET A 1 13.99 16.00 0.13
CA MET A 1 12.51 15.96 0.31
C MET A 1 12.16 16.26 1.76
N ASP A 2 11.28 17.19 1.95
CA ASP A 2 10.79 17.53 3.29
C ASP A 2 10.07 16.32 3.91
N ILE A 3 10.30 16.08 5.22
CA ILE A 3 9.63 15.02 5.97
C ILE A 3 8.09 15.14 5.89
N ASN A 4 7.58 16.35 5.80
CA ASN A 4 6.14 16.59 5.69
C ASN A 4 5.52 16.11 4.37
N GLU A 5 6.35 15.84 3.36
CA GLU A 5 5.91 15.28 2.08
C GLU A 5 5.88 13.74 2.10
N LYS A 6 6.48 13.14 3.13
CA LYS A 6 6.45 11.69 3.32
C LYS A 6 5.09 11.27 3.87
N LEU A 7 4.47 10.28 3.25
CA LEU A 7 3.17 9.77 3.70
C LEU A 7 3.34 8.66 4.72
N THR A 8 2.50 8.69 5.76
CA THR A 8 2.34 7.55 6.66
C THR A 8 1.48 6.50 5.96
N GLU A 9 1.43 5.29 6.53
CA GLU A 9 0.54 4.24 6.06
C GLU A 9 -0.92 4.70 6.08
N ASP A 10 -1.37 5.31 7.20
CA ASP A 10 -2.76 5.77 7.33
C ASP A 10 -3.11 6.85 6.32
N GLU A 11 -2.20 7.79 6.06
CA GLU A 11 -2.39 8.81 5.02
C GLU A 11 -2.48 8.18 3.63
N THR A 12 -1.66 7.17 3.37
CA THR A 12 -1.66 6.45 2.10
C THR A 12 -2.98 5.69 1.92
N VAL A 13 -3.48 5.04 2.98
CA VAL A 13 -4.79 4.37 2.97
C VAL A 13 -5.89 5.36 2.58
N GLU A 14 -5.94 6.53 3.20
CA GLU A 14 -6.98 7.51 2.91
C GLU A 14 -6.94 8.03 1.48
N LEU A 15 -5.75 8.39 1.00
CA LEU A 15 -5.59 8.88 -0.37
C LEU A 15 -5.97 7.82 -1.39
N LEU A 16 -5.58 6.57 -1.15
CA LEU A 16 -5.90 5.46 -2.05
C LEU A 16 -7.40 5.17 -2.05
N MET A 17 -8.07 5.21 -0.89
CA MET A 17 -9.51 5.03 -0.83
C MET A 17 -10.25 6.12 -1.62
N ASP A 18 -9.82 7.37 -1.53
CA ASP A 18 -10.41 8.47 -2.29
C ASP A 18 -10.27 8.24 -3.80
N PHE A 19 -9.08 7.80 -4.23
CA PHE A 19 -8.86 7.45 -5.64
C PHE A 19 -9.77 6.30 -6.08
N LEU A 20 -9.85 5.24 -5.29
CA LEU A 20 -10.66 4.07 -5.62
C LEU A 20 -12.14 4.44 -5.76
N LYS A 21 -12.66 5.27 -4.84
CA LYS A 21 -14.03 5.77 -4.93
C LYS A 21 -14.26 6.55 -6.22
N SER A 22 -13.32 7.42 -6.59
CA SER A 22 -13.44 8.19 -7.83
C SER A 22 -13.35 7.30 -9.07
N ASP A 23 -12.72 6.14 -8.96
CA ASP A 23 -12.59 5.16 -10.04
C ASP A 23 -13.73 4.13 -10.07
N GLY A 24 -14.76 4.34 -9.25
CA GLY A 24 -15.96 3.50 -9.26
C GLY A 24 -15.97 2.34 -8.27
N TYR A 25 -14.97 2.24 -7.39
CA TYR A 25 -14.96 1.21 -6.35
C TYR A 25 -15.84 1.59 -5.17
N ASN A 26 -16.47 0.60 -4.57
CA ASN A 26 -17.07 0.71 -3.25
C ASN A 26 -16.04 0.20 -2.23
N ILE A 27 -15.81 0.97 -1.17
CA ILE A 27 -14.94 0.53 -0.07
C ILE A 27 -15.81 -0.29 0.88
N LEU A 28 -15.50 -1.59 0.99
CA LEU A 28 -16.25 -2.50 1.86
C LEU A 28 -15.72 -2.47 3.29
N ASP A 29 -14.41 -2.36 3.45
CA ASP A 29 -13.76 -2.33 4.75
C ASP A 29 -12.36 -1.74 4.63
N TYR A 30 -11.83 -1.23 5.75
CA TYR A 30 -10.44 -0.75 5.82
C TYR A 30 -9.93 -0.79 7.24
N CYS A 31 -8.61 -0.87 7.40
CA CYS A 31 -7.92 -0.89 8.69
C CYS A 31 -6.87 0.22 8.74
N LYS A 32 -6.72 0.83 9.91
CA LYS A 32 -5.71 1.86 10.19
C LYS A 32 -5.02 1.59 11.51
N GLY A 33 -3.82 2.16 11.65
CA GLY A 33 -3.05 2.06 12.88
C GLY A 33 -2.67 0.63 13.20
N HIS A 34 -2.98 0.17 14.41
CA HIS A 34 -2.64 -1.17 14.89
C HIS A 34 -3.75 -2.19 14.65
N THR A 35 -4.82 -1.83 13.97
CA THR A 35 -5.91 -2.74 13.67
C THR A 35 -5.43 -3.84 12.73
N ARG A 36 -5.72 -5.10 13.09
CA ARG A 36 -5.34 -6.24 12.26
C ARG A 36 -6.38 -6.49 11.18
N GLY A 37 -5.92 -6.94 10.04
CA GLY A 37 -6.78 -7.29 8.91
C GLY A 37 -6.18 -6.84 7.59
N ILE A 38 -7.02 -6.85 6.56
CA ILE A 38 -6.65 -6.37 5.23
C ILE A 38 -6.78 -4.84 5.25
N ASP A 39 -5.75 -4.14 4.79
CA ASP A 39 -5.72 -2.68 4.89
C ASP A 39 -6.87 -2.00 4.14
N ILE A 40 -7.18 -2.46 2.93
CA ILE A 40 -8.35 -1.99 2.17
C ILE A 40 -9.00 -3.17 1.47
N THR A 41 -10.32 -3.30 1.61
CA THR A 41 -11.14 -4.20 0.80
C THR A 41 -12.11 -3.37 -0.01
N ALA A 42 -12.02 -3.46 -1.33
CA ALA A 42 -12.86 -2.70 -2.25
C ALA A 42 -13.54 -3.64 -3.25
N GLU A 43 -14.62 -3.17 -3.88
CA GLU A 43 -15.37 -3.95 -4.88
C GLU A 43 -15.79 -3.07 -6.03
N LYS A 44 -15.66 -3.62 -7.23
CA LYS A 44 -16.13 -2.99 -8.48
C LYS A 44 -16.57 -4.10 -9.42
N ASN A 45 -17.77 -3.96 -10.00
CA ASN A 45 -18.32 -4.95 -10.95
C ASN A 45 -18.30 -6.37 -10.40
N ASN A 46 -18.70 -6.55 -9.13
CA ASN A 46 -18.76 -7.82 -8.42
C ASN A 46 -17.41 -8.51 -8.23
N ARG A 47 -16.30 -7.76 -8.40
CA ARG A 47 -14.97 -8.28 -8.17
C ARG A 47 -14.31 -7.52 -7.02
N LYS A 48 -13.80 -8.28 -6.04
CA LYS A 48 -13.14 -7.70 -4.87
C LYS A 48 -11.66 -7.50 -5.13
N LEU A 49 -11.14 -6.41 -4.55
CA LEU A 49 -9.75 -6.04 -4.56
C LEU A 49 -9.27 -5.92 -3.11
N LEU A 50 -8.25 -6.69 -2.76
CA LEU A 50 -7.65 -6.71 -1.43
C LEU A 50 -6.29 -6.02 -1.52
N ILE A 51 -6.06 -5.01 -0.69
CA ILE A 51 -4.85 -4.17 -0.79
C ILE A 51 -4.08 -4.16 0.52
N GLU A 52 -2.79 -4.46 0.44
CA GLU A 52 -1.83 -4.24 1.51
C GLU A 52 -1.14 -2.90 1.28
N VAL A 53 -1.19 -2.01 2.27
CA VAL A 53 -0.67 -0.64 2.16
C VAL A 53 0.55 -0.46 3.05
N LYS A 54 1.57 0.19 2.52
CA LYS A 54 2.77 0.57 3.27
C LYS A 54 2.94 2.09 3.23
N GLY A 55 3.64 2.63 4.23
CA GLY A 55 3.95 4.04 4.30
C GLY A 55 5.42 4.33 4.05
N ALA A 56 5.79 5.60 4.05
CA ALA A 56 7.18 6.07 3.92
C ALA A 56 7.79 6.43 5.28
N LYS A 57 6.97 6.53 6.31
CA LYS A 57 7.37 6.81 7.70
C LYS A 57 6.34 6.20 8.64
N ALA A 58 6.68 6.08 9.92
CA ALA A 58 5.77 5.56 10.93
C ALA A 58 4.52 6.45 11.07
N ASN A 59 3.39 5.85 11.42
CA ASN A 59 2.17 6.59 11.71
C ASN A 59 2.39 7.57 12.86
N HIS A 60 1.66 8.68 12.85
CA HIS A 60 1.83 9.75 13.85
C HIS A 60 1.59 9.29 15.29
N ASN A 61 0.76 8.27 15.48
CA ASN A 61 0.44 7.71 16.79
C ASN A 61 1.31 6.51 17.16
N SER A 62 2.37 6.22 16.43
CA SER A 62 3.27 5.12 16.72
C SER A 62 4.09 5.41 17.97
N LYS A 63 4.13 4.43 18.90
CA LYS A 63 4.91 4.53 20.13
C LYS A 63 6.40 4.28 19.93
N ILE A 64 6.78 3.64 18.82
CA ILE A 64 8.16 3.28 18.50
C ILE A 64 8.63 4.13 17.32
N LYS A 65 8.69 5.44 17.52
CA LYS A 65 9.10 6.35 16.48
C LYS A 65 10.55 6.75 16.71
N LYS A 66 11.49 6.03 16.11
CA LYS A 66 12.92 6.30 16.24
C LYS A 66 13.52 7.08 15.08
N ARG A 67 12.85 7.11 13.91
CA ARG A 67 13.33 7.79 12.71
C ARG A 67 12.25 8.63 12.09
N LEU A 68 12.65 9.71 11.42
CA LEU A 68 11.71 10.60 10.73
C LEU A 68 11.07 9.93 9.53
N TYR A 69 11.78 8.99 8.90
CA TYR A 69 11.27 8.20 7.77
C TYR A 69 12.02 6.87 7.71
N PHE A 70 11.51 5.94 6.91
CA PHE A 70 12.11 4.62 6.81
C PHE A 70 13.40 4.63 5.98
N ASP A 71 14.41 3.89 6.46
CA ASP A 71 15.65 3.68 5.70
C ASP A 71 15.48 2.53 4.69
N SER A 72 16.53 2.27 3.90
CA SER A 72 16.49 1.25 2.85
C SER A 72 16.20 -0.15 3.38
N GLY A 73 16.75 -0.50 4.55
CA GLY A 73 16.50 -1.79 5.18
C GLY A 73 15.05 -1.95 5.57
N GLN A 74 14.47 -0.92 6.21
CA GLN A 74 13.07 -0.93 6.60
C GLN A 74 12.14 -0.98 5.39
N ILE A 75 12.45 -0.23 4.32
CA ILE A 75 11.67 -0.24 3.08
C ILE A 75 11.62 -1.65 2.49
N LYS A 76 12.76 -2.32 2.41
CA LYS A 76 12.85 -3.68 1.86
C LYS A 76 12.17 -4.71 2.77
N ASP A 77 12.33 -4.59 4.08
CA ASP A 77 11.66 -5.47 5.04
C ASP A 77 10.14 -5.34 4.95
N HIS A 78 9.64 -4.12 4.90
CA HIS A 78 8.20 -3.87 4.77
C HIS A 78 7.66 -4.42 3.45
N PHE A 79 8.41 -4.28 2.37
CA PHE A 79 8.02 -4.83 1.07
C PHE A 79 7.99 -6.35 1.09
N GLY A 80 9.01 -6.99 1.69
CA GLY A 80 9.04 -8.44 1.84
C GLY A 80 7.82 -8.96 2.59
N LYS A 81 7.46 -8.31 3.69
CA LYS A 81 6.25 -8.65 4.46
C LYS A 81 4.98 -8.44 3.64
N ALA A 82 4.92 -7.37 2.85
CA ALA A 82 3.77 -7.10 1.99
C ALA A 82 3.62 -8.19 0.91
N ILE A 83 4.72 -8.67 0.35
CA ILE A 83 4.70 -9.76 -0.64
C ILE A 83 4.15 -11.04 0.00
N VAL A 84 4.69 -11.42 1.16
CA VAL A 84 4.23 -12.64 1.86
C VAL A 84 2.73 -12.54 2.15
N LYS A 85 2.29 -11.43 2.71
CA LYS A 85 0.88 -11.23 3.04
C LYS A 85 0.00 -11.26 1.78
N SER A 86 0.46 -10.66 0.69
CA SER A 86 -0.28 -10.66 -0.58
C SER A 86 -0.45 -12.07 -1.16
N LEU A 87 0.59 -12.89 -1.08
CA LEU A 87 0.52 -14.28 -1.54
C LEU A 87 -0.45 -15.09 -0.66
N GLU A 88 -0.43 -14.86 0.65
CA GLU A 88 -1.38 -15.48 1.57
C GLU A 88 -2.82 -15.06 1.24
N MET A 89 -3.05 -13.77 1.00
CA MET A 89 -4.37 -13.26 0.61
C MET A 89 -4.87 -13.91 -0.69
N LYS A 90 -3.98 -14.14 -1.65
CA LYS A 90 -4.36 -14.83 -2.91
C LYS A 90 -4.76 -16.28 -2.65
N THR A 91 -4.08 -16.95 -1.75
CA THR A 91 -4.37 -18.33 -1.38
C THR A 91 -5.73 -18.43 -0.67
N ASP A 92 -5.97 -17.52 0.29
CA ASP A 92 -7.20 -17.52 1.09
C ASP A 92 -8.40 -16.98 0.33
N ASN A 93 -8.18 -16.16 -0.71
CA ASN A 93 -9.24 -15.48 -1.47
C ASN A 93 -8.96 -15.62 -2.98
N PRO A 94 -9.06 -16.84 -3.54
CA PRO A 94 -8.64 -17.08 -4.92
C PRO A 94 -9.45 -16.33 -5.99
N ASP A 95 -10.65 -15.86 -5.64
CA ASP A 95 -11.51 -15.13 -6.57
C ASP A 95 -11.32 -13.59 -6.48
N CYS A 96 -10.42 -13.14 -5.62
CA CYS A 96 -10.16 -11.71 -5.44
C CYS A 96 -8.89 -11.29 -6.18
N ASP A 97 -8.86 -10.02 -6.60
CA ASP A 97 -7.61 -9.38 -7.02
C ASP A 97 -6.85 -8.92 -5.78
N VAL A 98 -5.54 -8.89 -5.87
CA VAL A 98 -4.67 -8.49 -4.75
C VAL A 98 -3.71 -7.41 -5.23
N ALA A 99 -3.47 -6.41 -4.38
CA ALA A 99 -2.58 -5.31 -4.68
C ALA A 99 -1.71 -4.95 -3.47
N ILE A 100 -0.58 -4.30 -3.76
CA ILE A 100 0.28 -3.66 -2.79
C ILE A 100 0.33 -2.18 -3.15
N ALA A 101 0.27 -1.29 -2.17
CA ALA A 101 0.36 0.14 -2.38
C ALA A 101 1.49 0.76 -1.57
N HIS A 102 2.20 1.70 -2.18
CA HIS A 102 3.24 2.50 -1.54
C HIS A 102 3.04 3.98 -1.87
N PRO A 103 3.50 4.87 -0.99
CA PRO A 103 3.64 6.28 -1.38
C PRO A 103 4.53 6.42 -2.61
N ASN A 104 4.16 7.32 -3.51
CA ASN A 104 5.00 7.69 -4.65
C ASN A 104 6.16 8.56 -4.14
N ASP A 105 7.19 7.93 -3.64
CA ASP A 105 8.29 8.50 -2.91
C ASP A 105 9.60 8.09 -3.58
N GLU A 106 10.49 9.06 -3.82
CA GLU A 106 11.75 8.80 -4.53
C GLU A 106 12.61 7.74 -3.87
N SER A 107 12.68 7.76 -2.54
CA SER A 107 13.47 6.78 -1.79
C SER A 107 12.90 5.38 -1.94
N ILE A 108 11.58 5.24 -1.82
CA ILE A 108 10.91 3.94 -1.99
C ILE A 108 11.10 3.44 -3.43
N LYS A 109 10.88 4.29 -4.42
CA LYS A 109 11.07 3.92 -5.83
C LYS A 109 12.49 3.47 -6.10
N LYS A 110 13.46 4.20 -5.58
CA LYS A 110 14.88 3.87 -5.76
C LYS A 110 15.21 2.45 -5.29
N HIS A 111 14.62 2.02 -4.17
CA HIS A 111 14.93 0.71 -3.58
C HIS A 111 14.04 -0.43 -4.08
N LEU A 112 12.83 -0.14 -4.55
CA LEU A 112 11.84 -1.17 -4.87
C LEU A 112 11.46 -1.28 -6.35
N ASP A 113 11.76 -0.28 -7.18
CA ASP A 113 11.26 -0.22 -8.56
C ASP A 113 11.58 -1.48 -9.36
N LYS A 114 12.79 -2.00 -9.24
CA LYS A 114 13.18 -3.22 -9.96
C LYS A 114 12.35 -4.44 -9.54
N SER A 115 12.05 -4.55 -8.26
CA SER A 115 11.29 -5.68 -7.72
C SER A 115 9.80 -5.54 -8.03
N ILE A 116 9.27 -4.32 -7.95
CA ILE A 116 7.85 -4.04 -8.20
C ILE A 116 7.46 -4.42 -9.63
N ARG A 117 8.35 -4.23 -10.61
CA ARG A 117 8.09 -4.61 -12.01
C ARG A 117 7.72 -6.08 -12.18
N HIS A 118 8.17 -6.94 -11.27
CA HIS A 118 7.92 -8.37 -11.35
C HIS A 118 6.64 -8.82 -10.64
N LEU A 119 5.97 -7.92 -9.92
CA LEU A 119 4.75 -8.27 -9.17
C LEU A 119 3.64 -8.77 -10.08
N LYS A 120 3.51 -8.22 -11.28
CA LYS A 120 2.48 -8.65 -12.24
C LYS A 120 2.64 -10.11 -12.68
N LYS A 121 3.85 -10.66 -12.61
CA LYS A 121 4.07 -12.09 -12.89
C LYS A 121 3.36 -12.98 -11.86
N PHE A 122 3.15 -12.46 -10.65
CA PHE A 122 2.39 -13.11 -9.60
C PHE A 122 0.94 -12.63 -9.56
N LYS A 123 0.52 -11.84 -10.55
CA LYS A 123 -0.82 -11.22 -10.62
C LYS A 123 -1.10 -10.34 -9.40
N ILE A 124 -0.11 -9.62 -8.93
CA ILE A 124 -0.23 -8.62 -7.88
C ILE A 124 -0.17 -7.24 -8.53
N ILE A 125 -1.21 -6.44 -8.32
CA ILE A 125 -1.29 -5.06 -8.81
C ILE A 125 -0.46 -4.18 -7.88
N HIS A 126 0.15 -3.13 -8.39
CA HIS A 126 0.84 -2.14 -7.57
C HIS A 126 0.30 -0.74 -7.79
N PHE A 127 0.08 -0.01 -6.68
CA PHE A 127 -0.34 1.38 -6.69
C PHE A 127 0.75 2.27 -6.10
N TRP A 128 1.17 3.28 -6.87
CA TRP A 128 1.98 4.39 -6.36
C TRP A 128 1.05 5.54 -6.02
N VAL A 129 1.00 5.94 -4.75
CA VAL A 129 0.06 6.94 -4.25
C VAL A 129 0.79 8.25 -3.97
N SER A 130 0.42 9.31 -4.65
CA SER A 130 1.01 10.63 -4.47
C SER A 130 0.23 11.47 -3.47
N LYS A 131 0.93 12.37 -2.78
CA LYS A 131 0.33 13.26 -1.78
C LYS A 131 -0.79 14.12 -2.35
N ASN A 132 -0.72 14.48 -3.63
CA ASN A 132 -1.78 15.25 -4.30
C ASN A 132 -3.01 14.40 -4.68
N GLY A 133 -3.02 13.12 -4.36
CA GLY A 133 -4.13 12.22 -4.67
C GLY A 133 -4.00 11.45 -5.98
N ASN A 134 -3.00 11.74 -6.80
CA ASN A 134 -2.76 10.98 -8.02
C ASN A 134 -2.26 9.58 -7.69
N VAL A 135 -2.71 8.59 -8.45
CA VAL A 135 -2.32 7.19 -8.27
C VAL A 135 -1.89 6.61 -9.61
N GLU A 136 -0.68 6.03 -9.64
CA GLU A 136 -0.17 5.31 -10.79
C GLU A 136 -0.33 3.81 -10.54
N ILE A 137 -0.89 3.11 -11.50
CA ILE A 137 -1.15 1.66 -11.40
C ILE A 137 -0.19 0.91 -12.29
N ILE A 138 0.44 -0.09 -11.74
CA ILE A 138 1.36 -0.96 -12.50
C ILE A 138 0.85 -2.38 -12.54
#